data_d6d57c91df67ce7d99bc15e2ad7d0a89
#
_entry.id   d6d57c91df67ce7d99bc15e2ad7d0a89
#
_cell.length_a   1.000
_cell.length_b   1.000
_cell.length_c   1.000
_cell.angle_alpha   90.00
_cell.angle_beta   90.00
_cell.angle_gamma   90.00
#
_symmetry.space_group_name_H-M   'P 1'
#
loop_
_entity.id
_entity.type
_entity.pdbx_description
1 polymer ?
#
loop_
_entity_poly.entity_id
_entity_poly.type
_entity_poly.pdbx_seq_one_letter_code
_entity_poly.pdbx_strand_id
1 'polypeptide(L)'
;MLAARYAVPTLLTMTLLVPQSVKAEPVPVRHAEGIVHGFLVLRDLDGATLADGDLIQTSQGTRVTTRLLFQFKDGSVHDETAVYSQRQQFLLLTYHLIQKGPAFKHSLDMLIDARSGKVSVHYADEDGKPKNAGEQMELPPDLANGLVLTLLKNVRPASPPKSLSYVAATPSPRLIKLELSVAGRERFSVGSKGQEATHYVLKPDIGGISGLLAPLVGKQPPDSHVWILDGEAPAFVKSEQSLYVGGPIWRIELVSPSWPRPRTTQD
;
A
#
# COMPACT_ATOMS: atom_id res chain seq x y z
N MET A 1 63.53 0.47 53.69
CA MET A 1 62.87 1.29 52.66
C MET A 1 61.88 0.45 51.92
N LEU A 2 60.60 0.54 52.26
CA LEU A 2 59.47 -0.19 51.61
C LEU A 2 58.82 0.77 50.60
N ALA A 3 58.85 0.41 49.32
CA ALA A 3 58.15 1.12 48.27
C ALA A 3 56.72 0.63 48.14
N ALA A 4 55.74 1.46 48.48
CA ALA A 4 54.32 1.19 48.28
C ALA A 4 53.93 1.39 46.79
N ARG A 5 53.42 0.32 46.15
CA ARG A 5 52.86 0.34 44.78
C ARG A 5 51.37 0.66 44.91
N TYR A 6 50.95 1.80 44.41
CA TYR A 6 49.54 2.19 44.24
C TYR A 6 49.01 1.57 42.95
N ALA A 7 48.04 0.68 43.07
CA ALA A 7 47.26 0.14 41.96
C ALA A 7 46.12 1.12 41.64
N VAL A 8 46.08 1.67 40.43
CA VAL A 8 44.96 2.50 39.91
C VAL A 8 43.92 1.57 39.32
N PRO A 9 42.65 1.59 39.79
CA PRO A 9 41.58 0.79 39.16
C PRO A 9 41.15 1.46 37.83
N THR A 10 41.32 0.75 36.71
CA THR A 10 40.78 1.15 35.41
C THR A 10 39.28 0.92 35.37
N LEU A 11 38.49 1.98 35.42
CA LEU A 11 37.05 1.92 35.29
C LEU A 11 36.66 1.66 33.85
N LEU A 12 36.21 0.45 33.55
CA LEU A 12 35.72 0.04 32.21
C LEU A 12 34.31 0.58 32.01
N THR A 13 34.18 1.70 31.29
CA THR A 13 32.86 2.29 30.96
C THR A 13 32.21 1.46 29.88
N MET A 14 31.25 0.65 30.24
CA MET A 14 30.43 -0.16 29.32
C MET A 14 29.35 0.75 28.70
N THR A 15 29.60 1.22 27.48
CA THR A 15 28.63 2.02 26.72
C THR A 15 27.49 1.10 26.28
N LEU A 16 26.35 1.23 26.93
CA LEU A 16 25.08 0.60 26.50
C LEU A 16 24.65 1.24 25.17
N LEU A 17 24.82 0.52 24.06
CA LEU A 17 24.15 0.85 22.80
C LEU A 17 22.64 0.60 22.99
N VAL A 18 21.91 1.68 23.26
CA VAL A 18 20.45 1.67 23.19
C VAL A 18 20.08 1.57 21.72
N PRO A 19 19.36 0.51 21.29
CA PRO A 19 18.87 0.45 19.91
C PRO A 19 17.96 1.64 19.66
N GLN A 20 18.35 2.55 18.78
CA GLN A 20 17.48 3.63 18.32
C GLN A 20 16.37 2.97 17.50
N SER A 21 15.16 2.91 18.07
CA SER A 21 13.97 2.59 17.29
C SER A 21 13.87 3.62 16.16
N VAL A 22 14.02 3.16 14.93
CA VAL A 22 13.84 4.01 13.73
C VAL A 22 12.40 4.53 13.79
N LYS A 23 12.26 5.81 14.11
CA LYS A 23 10.95 6.46 14.22
C LYS A 23 10.34 6.45 12.82
N ALA A 24 9.11 5.93 12.70
CA ALA A 24 8.36 5.97 11.45
C ALA A 24 8.14 7.43 11.03
N GLU A 25 8.62 7.80 9.84
CA GLU A 25 8.48 9.15 9.31
C GLU A 25 7.45 9.19 8.20
N PRO A 26 6.37 9.97 8.36
CA PRO A 26 5.38 10.16 7.29
C PRO A 26 6.03 10.83 6.07
N VAL A 27 5.55 10.47 4.88
CA VAL A 27 6.03 11.06 3.62
C VAL A 27 5.58 12.52 3.54
N PRO A 28 6.51 13.48 3.29
CA PRO A 28 6.16 14.88 3.11
C PRO A 28 5.33 15.12 1.85
N VAL A 29 4.42 16.10 1.89
CA VAL A 29 3.65 16.54 0.72
C VAL A 29 4.55 17.37 -0.18
N ARG A 30 4.94 16.81 -1.32
CA ARG A 30 5.68 17.49 -2.39
C ARG A 30 4.75 17.88 -3.53
N HIS A 31 3.79 17.04 -3.81
CA HIS A 31 2.77 17.21 -4.81
C HIS A 31 1.40 17.00 -4.13
N ALA A 32 0.67 18.10 -3.96
CA ALA A 32 -0.64 18.03 -3.35
C ALA A 32 -1.64 17.33 -4.28
N GLU A 33 -2.47 16.47 -3.71
CA GLU A 33 -3.52 15.77 -4.44
C GLU A 33 -4.72 16.68 -4.69
N GLY A 34 -5.26 16.61 -5.90
CA GLY A 34 -6.43 17.36 -6.34
C GLY A 34 -7.66 16.50 -6.55
N ILE A 35 -8.53 16.94 -7.47
CA ILE A 35 -9.68 16.18 -7.94
C ILE A 35 -9.23 15.32 -9.13
N VAL A 36 -9.50 14.01 -9.05
CA VAL A 36 -9.14 13.03 -10.09
C VAL A 36 -10.29 12.06 -10.31
N HIS A 37 -10.54 11.72 -11.57
CA HIS A 37 -11.30 10.53 -11.95
C HIS A 37 -10.47 9.77 -12.98
N GLY A 38 -9.99 8.60 -12.59
CA GLY A 38 -9.17 7.70 -13.41
C GLY A 38 -9.90 6.41 -13.72
N PHE A 39 -9.86 6.00 -14.98
CA PHE A 39 -10.35 4.68 -15.39
C PHE A 39 -9.22 3.68 -15.35
N LEU A 40 -9.47 2.54 -14.73
CA LEU A 40 -8.50 1.48 -14.50
C LEU A 40 -8.99 0.16 -15.10
N VAL A 41 -8.06 -0.73 -15.35
CA VAL A 41 -8.34 -2.13 -15.65
C VAL A 41 -7.50 -3.01 -14.74
N LEU A 42 -8.11 -4.08 -14.24
CA LEU A 42 -7.42 -5.14 -13.53
C LEU A 42 -7.25 -6.32 -14.47
N ARG A 43 -6.01 -6.80 -14.60
CA ARG A 43 -5.65 -7.95 -15.43
C ARG A 43 -4.90 -9.00 -14.63
N ASP A 44 -4.92 -10.24 -15.11
CA ASP A 44 -3.90 -11.20 -14.73
C ASP A 44 -2.57 -10.89 -15.43
N LEU A 45 -1.52 -11.64 -15.09
CA LEU A 45 -0.20 -11.44 -15.72
C LEU A 45 -0.14 -11.90 -17.17
N ASP A 46 -1.08 -12.73 -17.61
CA ASP A 46 -1.22 -13.18 -19.00
C ASP A 46 -1.98 -12.15 -19.85
N GLY A 47 -2.51 -11.10 -19.24
CA GLY A 47 -3.16 -9.96 -19.90
C GLY A 47 -4.69 -10.06 -20.00
N ALA A 48 -5.32 -11.12 -19.47
CA ALA A 48 -6.77 -11.23 -19.46
C ALA A 48 -7.40 -10.20 -18.52
N THR A 49 -8.41 -9.46 -18.98
CA THR A 49 -9.13 -8.49 -18.17
C THR A 49 -10.07 -9.19 -17.20
N LEU A 50 -9.85 -8.95 -15.91
CA LEU A 50 -10.61 -9.50 -14.78
C LEU A 50 -11.70 -8.55 -14.29
N ALA A 51 -11.39 -7.24 -14.22
CA ALA A 51 -12.31 -6.23 -13.71
C ALA A 51 -12.09 -4.88 -14.39
N ASP A 52 -13.15 -4.09 -14.44
CA ASP A 52 -13.11 -2.67 -14.71
C ASP A 52 -12.99 -1.90 -13.40
N GLY A 53 -12.26 -0.79 -13.42
CA GLY A 53 -11.96 -0.03 -12.22
C GLY A 53 -12.15 1.47 -12.36
N ASP A 54 -12.57 2.10 -11.27
CA ASP A 54 -12.67 3.54 -11.11
C ASP A 54 -11.82 4.00 -9.92
N LEU A 55 -11.01 5.03 -10.13
CA LEU A 55 -10.33 5.78 -9.09
C LEU A 55 -10.93 7.17 -9.01
N ILE A 56 -11.66 7.46 -7.93
CA ILE A 56 -12.26 8.76 -7.68
C ILE A 56 -11.54 9.40 -6.51
N GLN A 57 -11.04 10.61 -6.70
CA GLN A 57 -10.38 11.39 -5.66
C GLN A 57 -10.99 12.77 -5.58
N THR A 58 -11.31 13.21 -4.38
CA THR A 58 -11.81 14.55 -4.09
C THR A 58 -10.97 15.20 -3.02
N SER A 59 -10.76 16.52 -3.14
CA SER A 59 -10.00 17.31 -2.18
C SER A 59 -10.84 18.45 -1.64
N GLN A 60 -10.87 18.60 -0.31
CA GLN A 60 -11.48 19.70 0.41
C GLN A 60 -10.45 20.33 1.36
N GLY A 61 -9.80 21.38 0.91
CA GLY A 61 -8.65 21.96 1.60
C GLY A 61 -7.52 20.95 1.72
N THR A 62 -7.12 20.61 2.94
CA THR A 62 -6.05 19.61 3.18
C THR A 62 -6.58 18.18 3.38
N ARG A 63 -7.89 17.98 3.35
CA ARG A 63 -8.50 16.65 3.47
C ARG A 63 -8.80 16.09 2.08
N VAL A 64 -8.32 14.89 1.83
CA VAL A 64 -8.53 14.16 0.58
C VAL A 64 -9.27 12.87 0.87
N THR A 65 -10.21 12.53 -0.01
CA THR A 65 -10.89 11.23 -0.03
C THR A 65 -10.60 10.57 -1.36
N THR A 66 -10.06 9.37 -1.33
CA THR A 66 -9.80 8.52 -2.49
C THR A 66 -10.63 7.26 -2.38
N ARG A 67 -11.30 6.87 -3.46
CA ARG A 67 -11.99 5.59 -3.59
C ARG A 67 -11.49 4.87 -4.83
N LEU A 68 -11.06 3.63 -4.65
CA LEU A 68 -10.70 2.69 -5.71
C LEU A 68 -11.74 1.57 -5.73
N LEU A 69 -12.45 1.43 -6.83
CA LEU A 69 -13.48 0.42 -7.02
C LEU A 69 -13.09 -0.47 -8.20
N PHE A 70 -13.05 -1.79 -8.00
CA PHE A 70 -13.01 -2.79 -9.06
C PHE A 70 -14.29 -3.60 -9.08
N GLN A 71 -14.93 -3.67 -10.24
CA GLN A 71 -16.07 -4.53 -10.53
C GLN A 71 -15.62 -5.68 -11.44
N PHE A 72 -15.54 -6.88 -10.88
CA PHE A 72 -15.06 -8.06 -11.59
C PHE A 72 -16.16 -8.63 -12.51
N LYS A 73 -15.72 -9.29 -13.58
CA LYS A 73 -16.62 -9.97 -14.52
C LYS A 73 -17.43 -11.11 -13.89
N ASP A 74 -16.92 -11.70 -12.81
CA ASP A 74 -17.59 -12.76 -12.05
C ASP A 74 -18.55 -12.23 -10.96
N GLY A 75 -18.76 -10.92 -10.90
CA GLY A 75 -19.60 -10.25 -9.91
C GLY A 75 -18.91 -9.92 -8.60
N SER A 76 -17.61 -10.24 -8.46
CA SER A 76 -16.83 -9.83 -7.30
C SER A 76 -16.62 -8.32 -7.26
N VAL A 77 -16.40 -7.80 -6.06
CA VAL A 77 -16.17 -6.36 -5.83
C VAL A 77 -15.00 -6.18 -4.88
N HIS A 78 -14.09 -5.27 -5.26
CA HIS A 78 -13.08 -4.68 -4.39
C HIS A 78 -13.35 -3.18 -4.32
N ASP A 79 -13.69 -2.67 -3.15
CA ASP A 79 -14.01 -1.26 -2.89
C ASP A 79 -13.14 -0.77 -1.73
N GLU A 80 -12.23 0.14 -2.04
CA GLU A 80 -11.26 0.67 -1.11
C GLU A 80 -11.43 2.19 -1.01
N THR A 81 -11.68 2.69 0.20
CA THR A 81 -11.79 4.13 0.45
C THR A 81 -10.78 4.56 1.51
N ALA A 82 -9.97 5.56 1.20
CA ALA A 82 -9.07 6.19 2.14
C ALA A 82 -9.38 7.67 2.29
N VAL A 83 -9.39 8.14 3.55
CA VAL A 83 -9.47 9.57 3.87
C VAL A 83 -8.18 9.95 4.59
N TYR A 84 -7.51 10.99 4.11
CA TYR A 84 -6.24 11.41 4.66
C TYR A 84 -6.05 12.93 4.66
N SER A 85 -5.08 13.39 5.43
CA SER A 85 -4.63 14.77 5.45
C SER A 85 -3.37 14.93 4.61
N GLN A 86 -3.28 16.04 3.86
CA GLN A 86 -2.11 16.46 3.08
C GLN A 86 -1.64 17.87 3.49
N ARG A 87 -1.55 18.17 4.78
CA ARG A 87 -1.14 19.52 5.22
C ARG A 87 0.37 19.75 5.00
N GLN A 88 1.22 18.98 5.65
CA GLN A 88 2.68 19.00 5.51
C GLN A 88 3.21 17.60 5.18
N GLN A 89 2.52 16.61 5.69
CA GLN A 89 2.78 15.18 5.52
C GLN A 89 1.47 14.49 5.21
N PHE A 90 1.54 13.34 4.54
CA PHE A 90 0.38 12.50 4.34
C PHE A 90 0.11 11.70 5.60
N LEU A 91 -1.08 11.87 6.17
CA LEU A 91 -1.52 11.18 7.37
C LEU A 91 -2.88 10.53 7.13
N LEU A 92 -2.94 9.21 7.21
CA LEU A 92 -4.20 8.48 7.14
C LEU A 92 -5.12 8.92 8.28
N LEU A 93 -6.40 9.15 7.98
CA LEU A 93 -7.45 9.43 8.97
C LEU A 93 -8.36 8.21 9.12
N THR A 94 -8.90 7.72 8.00
CA THR A 94 -9.72 6.51 7.98
C THR A 94 -9.45 5.71 6.71
N TYR A 95 -9.60 4.39 6.82
CA TYR A 95 -9.51 3.46 5.71
C TYR A 95 -10.64 2.45 5.79
N HIS A 96 -11.28 2.15 4.66
CA HIS A 96 -12.33 1.16 4.54
C HIS A 96 -12.10 0.31 3.31
N LEU A 97 -12.05 -1.00 3.49
CA LEU A 97 -11.87 -1.99 2.43
C LEU A 97 -12.99 -3.01 2.48
N ILE A 98 -13.68 -3.19 1.36
CA ILE A 98 -14.67 -4.24 1.16
C ILE A 98 -14.19 -5.14 0.03
N GLN A 99 -14.12 -6.44 0.29
CA GLN A 99 -13.85 -7.49 -0.70
C GLN A 99 -14.91 -8.56 -0.59
N LYS A 100 -15.57 -8.89 -1.69
CA LYS A 100 -16.63 -9.91 -1.74
C LYS A 100 -16.73 -10.54 -3.12
N GLY A 101 -17.22 -11.77 -3.15
CA GLY A 101 -17.46 -12.52 -4.38
C GLY A 101 -16.39 -13.58 -4.68
N PRO A 102 -16.56 -14.35 -5.76
CA PRO A 102 -15.75 -15.54 -6.08
C PRO A 102 -14.25 -15.28 -6.30
N ALA A 103 -13.86 -14.06 -6.73
CA ALA A 103 -12.45 -13.71 -6.91
C ALA A 103 -11.65 -13.67 -5.59
N PHE A 104 -12.32 -13.60 -4.44
CA PHE A 104 -11.71 -13.54 -3.13
C PHE A 104 -11.96 -14.84 -2.35
N LYS A 105 -10.91 -15.34 -1.68
CA LYS A 105 -11.03 -16.57 -0.88
C LYS A 105 -12.11 -16.45 0.20
N HIS A 106 -12.22 -15.27 0.82
CA HIS A 106 -13.23 -14.95 1.84
C HIS A 106 -13.72 -13.53 1.62
N SER A 107 -14.99 -13.27 1.94
CA SER A 107 -15.46 -11.89 2.04
C SER A 107 -14.81 -11.22 3.24
N LEU A 108 -14.45 -9.93 3.06
CA LEU A 108 -13.79 -9.13 4.08
C LEU A 108 -14.31 -7.70 4.02
N ASP A 109 -14.61 -7.14 5.17
CA ASP A 109 -14.94 -5.73 5.38
C ASP A 109 -14.07 -5.22 6.53
N MET A 110 -13.09 -4.36 6.23
CA MET A 110 -12.10 -3.86 7.17
C MET A 110 -12.19 -2.35 7.30
N LEU A 111 -12.28 -1.88 8.53
CA LEU A 111 -12.27 -0.45 8.85
C LEU A 111 -11.09 -0.12 9.76
N ILE A 112 -10.36 0.96 9.43
CA ILE A 112 -9.32 1.56 10.27
C ILE A 112 -9.73 2.99 10.60
N ASP A 113 -9.76 3.32 11.88
CA ASP A 113 -9.74 4.70 12.38
C ASP A 113 -8.35 4.99 12.93
N ALA A 114 -7.53 5.67 12.13
CA ALA A 114 -6.13 5.93 12.48
C ALA A 114 -5.99 6.87 13.68
N ARG A 115 -6.99 7.69 13.97
CA ARG A 115 -6.96 8.61 15.11
C ARG A 115 -7.17 7.90 16.45
N SER A 116 -8.11 6.98 16.49
CA SER A 116 -8.40 6.20 17.68
C SER A 116 -7.54 4.95 17.78
N GLY A 117 -6.91 4.51 16.71
CA GLY A 117 -6.18 3.23 16.65
C GLY A 117 -7.09 2.00 16.55
N LYS A 118 -8.41 2.21 16.34
CA LYS A 118 -9.36 1.12 16.24
C LYS A 118 -9.32 0.49 14.83
N VAL A 119 -9.10 -0.82 14.79
CA VAL A 119 -9.21 -1.64 13.58
C VAL A 119 -10.29 -2.67 13.78
N SER A 120 -11.26 -2.74 12.86
CA SER A 120 -12.32 -3.75 12.89
C SER A 120 -12.37 -4.50 11.55
N VAL A 121 -12.61 -5.81 11.62
CA VAL A 121 -12.69 -6.69 10.46
C VAL A 121 -13.92 -7.58 10.62
N HIS A 122 -14.80 -7.52 9.62
CA HIS A 122 -15.89 -8.46 9.44
C HIS A 122 -15.50 -9.39 8.29
N TYR A 123 -15.57 -10.68 8.47
CA TYR A 123 -15.15 -11.66 7.46
C TYR A 123 -15.99 -12.93 7.51
N ALA A 124 -15.97 -13.72 6.44
CA ALA A 124 -16.50 -15.06 6.46
C ALA A 124 -15.37 -16.06 6.76
N ASP A 125 -15.60 -17.00 7.68
CA ASP A 125 -14.67 -18.11 7.93
C ASP A 125 -14.70 -19.15 6.79
N GLU A 126 -13.95 -20.24 6.94
CA GLU A 126 -13.85 -21.30 5.93
C GLU A 126 -15.19 -22.00 5.65
N ASP A 127 -16.12 -22.00 6.63
CA ASP A 127 -17.49 -22.51 6.49
C ASP A 127 -18.47 -21.45 5.95
N GLY A 128 -17.99 -20.25 5.60
CA GLY A 128 -18.83 -19.13 5.15
C GLY A 128 -19.58 -18.41 6.28
N LYS A 129 -19.31 -18.72 7.55
CA LYS A 129 -20.00 -18.11 8.70
C LYS A 129 -19.41 -16.72 8.98
N PRO A 130 -20.26 -15.70 9.24
CA PRO A 130 -19.80 -14.36 9.56
C PRO A 130 -19.06 -14.35 10.91
N LYS A 131 -17.93 -13.67 10.93
CA LYS A 131 -17.05 -13.44 12.09
C LYS A 131 -16.70 -11.98 12.19
N ASN A 132 -16.44 -11.54 13.40
CA ASN A 132 -15.99 -10.19 13.70
C ASN A 132 -14.68 -10.27 14.51
N ALA A 133 -13.71 -9.48 14.11
CA ALA A 133 -12.51 -9.23 14.87
C ALA A 133 -12.33 -7.72 15.06
N GLY A 134 -11.72 -7.32 16.15
CA GLY A 134 -11.39 -5.93 16.42
C GLY A 134 -10.13 -5.86 17.27
N GLU A 135 -9.27 -4.94 16.91
CA GLU A 135 -8.01 -4.69 17.59
C GLU A 135 -7.88 -3.21 17.92
N GLN A 136 -7.32 -2.91 19.08
CA GLN A 136 -6.87 -1.58 19.45
C GLN A 136 -5.37 -1.54 19.24
N MET A 137 -4.90 -0.76 18.27
CA MET A 137 -3.50 -0.70 17.86
C MET A 137 -2.92 0.69 18.07
N GLU A 138 -1.65 0.75 18.44
CA GLU A 138 -0.87 1.98 18.30
C GLU A 138 -0.45 2.11 16.81
N LEU A 139 -1.21 2.91 16.06
CA LEU A 139 -0.98 3.09 14.64
C LEU A 139 0.03 4.22 14.39
N PRO A 140 1.13 3.94 13.68
CA PRO A 140 2.15 4.94 13.39
C PRO A 140 1.68 5.94 12.33
N PRO A 141 2.28 7.15 12.30
CA PRO A 141 1.86 8.21 11.39
C PRO A 141 2.20 7.95 9.91
N ASP A 142 3.07 6.99 9.61
CA ASP A 142 3.45 6.56 8.25
C ASP A 142 2.54 5.45 7.68
N LEU A 143 1.32 5.30 8.22
CA LEU A 143 0.37 4.27 7.78
C LEU A 143 -0.06 4.48 6.34
N ALA A 144 0.15 3.46 5.49
CA ALA A 144 0.04 3.54 4.03
C ALA A 144 -1.22 2.89 3.43
N ASN A 145 -2.12 2.33 4.27
CA ASN A 145 -3.36 1.72 3.78
C ASN A 145 -4.16 2.70 2.90
N GLY A 146 -4.42 2.32 1.64
CA GLY A 146 -5.08 3.16 0.65
C GLY A 146 -4.27 4.37 0.14
N LEU A 147 -3.04 4.56 0.64
CA LEU A 147 -2.20 5.72 0.30
C LEU A 147 -0.95 5.37 -0.52
N VAL A 148 -0.64 4.11 -0.73
CA VAL A 148 0.63 3.68 -1.35
C VAL A 148 0.92 4.48 -2.63
N LEU A 149 -0.04 4.59 -3.55
CA LEU A 149 0.16 5.32 -4.81
C LEU A 149 0.41 6.82 -4.61
N THR A 150 -0.32 7.44 -3.67
CA THR A 150 -0.12 8.85 -3.30
C THR A 150 1.25 9.07 -2.67
N LEU A 151 1.67 8.20 -1.76
CA LEU A 151 2.97 8.29 -1.11
C LEU A 151 4.10 8.14 -2.11
N LEU A 152 4.04 7.17 -3.02
CA LEU A 152 5.08 6.92 -4.01
C LEU A 152 5.25 8.08 -5.01
N LYS A 153 4.17 8.79 -5.37
CA LYS A 153 4.25 10.03 -6.15
C LYS A 153 5.04 11.15 -5.42
N ASN A 154 5.14 11.07 -4.11
CA ASN A 154 5.78 12.07 -3.26
C ASN A 154 7.15 11.65 -2.72
N VAL A 155 7.52 10.37 -2.86
CA VAL A 155 8.85 9.86 -2.50
C VAL A 155 9.91 10.41 -3.46
N ARG A 156 11.09 10.75 -2.92
CA ARG A 156 12.27 11.04 -3.75
C ARG A 156 12.98 9.73 -4.08
N PRO A 157 13.11 9.35 -5.36
CA PRO A 157 13.75 8.07 -5.71
C PRO A 157 15.18 7.93 -5.21
N ALA A 158 15.93 9.05 -5.11
CA ALA A 158 17.30 9.06 -4.61
C ALA A 158 17.42 8.85 -3.09
N SER A 159 16.33 9.03 -2.34
CA SER A 159 16.32 8.90 -0.88
C SER A 159 14.91 8.46 -0.42
N PRO A 160 14.49 7.24 -0.77
CA PRO A 160 13.20 6.73 -0.32
C PRO A 160 13.22 6.44 1.19
N PRO A 161 12.09 6.49 1.90
CA PRO A 161 11.99 5.93 3.23
C PRO A 161 12.30 4.44 3.19
N LYS A 162 12.88 3.89 4.26
CA LYS A 162 13.24 2.46 4.31
C LYS A 162 12.01 1.55 4.25
N SER A 163 10.93 1.98 4.85
CA SER A 163 9.66 1.23 4.87
C SER A 163 8.47 2.15 5.09
N LEU A 164 7.28 1.62 4.82
CA LEU A 164 5.99 2.19 5.17
C LEU A 164 5.28 1.25 6.14
N SER A 165 4.48 1.78 7.03
CA SER A 165 3.63 0.96 7.91
C SER A 165 2.34 0.57 7.18
N TYR A 166 1.85 -0.63 7.44
CA TYR A 166 0.65 -1.16 6.80
C TYR A 166 -0.10 -2.10 7.74
N VAL A 167 -1.40 -1.98 7.85
CA VAL A 167 -2.24 -2.95 8.56
C VAL A 167 -2.72 -4.00 7.56
N ALA A 168 -2.26 -5.23 7.73
CA ALA A 168 -2.66 -6.33 6.86
C ALA A 168 -4.15 -6.66 7.03
N ALA A 169 -4.88 -6.71 5.90
CA ALA A 169 -6.29 -7.06 5.85
C ALA A 169 -6.48 -8.57 5.98
N THR A 170 -6.48 -9.04 7.21
CA THR A 170 -6.66 -10.45 7.60
C THR A 170 -7.71 -10.57 8.70
N PRO A 171 -8.25 -11.77 8.94
CA PRO A 171 -9.12 -12.03 10.10
C PRO A 171 -8.54 -11.58 11.45
N SER A 172 -7.22 -11.59 11.58
CA SER A 172 -6.49 -11.01 12.71
C SER A 172 -5.60 -9.91 12.17
N PRO A 173 -6.08 -8.65 12.14
CA PRO A 173 -5.33 -7.54 11.55
C PRO A 173 -4.02 -7.32 12.31
N ARG A 174 -2.95 -6.99 11.57
CA ARG A 174 -1.61 -6.78 12.13
C ARG A 174 -0.91 -5.64 11.45
N LEU A 175 -0.19 -4.89 12.27
CA LEU A 175 0.75 -3.89 11.76
C LEU A 175 2.00 -4.60 11.24
N ILE A 176 2.32 -4.37 9.97
CA ILE A 176 3.53 -4.87 9.29
C ILE A 176 4.29 -3.70 8.69
N LYS A 177 5.50 -3.94 8.22
CA LYS A 177 6.28 -3.00 7.42
C LYS A 177 6.27 -3.44 5.96
N LEU A 178 6.19 -2.48 5.06
CA LEU A 178 6.46 -2.65 3.65
C LEU A 178 7.83 -2.02 3.40
N GLU A 179 8.88 -2.85 3.27
CA GLU A 179 10.22 -2.37 2.90
C GLU A 179 10.16 -1.77 1.51
N LEU A 180 10.57 -0.51 1.37
CA LEU A 180 10.52 0.23 0.12
C LEU A 180 11.90 0.30 -0.52
N SER A 181 11.99 -0.07 -1.78
CA SER A 181 13.19 0.06 -2.59
C SER A 181 12.86 0.57 -3.99
N VAL A 182 13.88 1.12 -4.66
CA VAL A 182 13.82 1.55 -6.06
C VAL A 182 14.57 0.52 -6.89
N ALA A 183 13.85 -0.19 -7.77
CA ALA A 183 14.45 -1.19 -8.65
C ALA A 183 15.11 -0.58 -9.91
N GLY A 184 14.77 0.68 -10.24
CA GLY A 184 15.31 1.38 -11.38
C GLY A 184 14.28 2.23 -12.11
N ARG A 185 14.57 2.49 -13.39
CA ARG A 185 13.66 3.20 -14.31
C ARG A 185 13.35 2.31 -15.49
N GLU A 186 12.09 2.31 -15.89
CA GLU A 186 11.62 1.54 -17.04
C GLU A 186 10.95 2.45 -18.06
N ARG A 187 11.24 2.20 -19.34
CA ARG A 187 10.63 2.93 -20.45
C ARG A 187 9.26 2.34 -20.78
N PHE A 188 8.31 3.22 -21.04
CA PHE A 188 7.00 2.86 -21.56
C PHE A 188 6.56 3.88 -22.61
N SER A 189 5.48 3.60 -23.33
CA SER A 189 4.96 4.49 -24.36
C SER A 189 3.51 4.84 -24.11
N VAL A 190 3.16 6.11 -24.29
CA VAL A 190 1.79 6.60 -24.36
C VAL A 190 1.56 7.13 -25.77
N GLY A 191 0.80 6.38 -26.56
CA GLY A 191 0.73 6.62 -28.00
C GLY A 191 2.12 6.47 -28.66
N SER A 192 2.59 7.52 -29.34
CA SER A 192 3.93 7.56 -29.99
C SER A 192 5.03 8.14 -29.08
N LYS A 193 4.69 8.62 -27.87
CA LYS A 193 5.65 9.27 -26.98
C LYS A 193 6.24 8.27 -26.00
N GLY A 194 7.57 8.12 -26.01
CA GLY A 194 8.33 7.41 -24.99
C GLY A 194 8.34 8.20 -23.69
N GLN A 195 8.15 7.51 -22.58
CA GLN A 195 8.21 8.02 -21.21
C GLN A 195 9.07 7.11 -20.37
N GLU A 196 9.43 7.55 -19.17
CA GLU A 196 10.16 6.76 -18.19
C GLU A 196 9.44 6.81 -16.83
N ALA A 197 9.26 5.65 -16.21
CA ALA A 197 8.69 5.54 -14.87
C ALA A 197 9.73 4.97 -13.90
N THR A 198 9.71 5.45 -12.68
CA THR A 198 10.46 4.85 -11.57
C THR A 198 9.72 3.61 -11.11
N HIS A 199 10.42 2.48 -11.04
CA HIS A 199 9.93 1.22 -10.54
C HIS A 199 10.25 1.08 -9.06
N TYR A 200 9.20 1.09 -8.23
CA TYR A 200 9.27 0.85 -6.80
C TYR A 200 8.89 -0.59 -6.48
N VAL A 201 9.58 -1.16 -5.50
CA VAL A 201 9.26 -2.48 -4.94
C VAL A 201 8.95 -2.32 -3.45
N LEU A 202 7.80 -2.84 -3.05
CA LEU A 202 7.36 -2.89 -1.66
C LEU A 202 7.34 -4.37 -1.22
N LYS A 203 8.25 -4.72 -0.33
CA LYS A 203 8.38 -6.07 0.21
C LYS A 203 7.74 -6.13 1.59
N PRO A 204 6.71 -6.98 1.79
CA PRO A 204 6.12 -7.16 3.11
C PRO A 204 7.13 -7.79 4.08
N ASP A 205 7.48 -7.06 5.15
CA ASP A 205 8.20 -7.60 6.29
C ASP A 205 7.18 -8.02 7.34
N ILE A 206 6.95 -9.32 7.42
CA ILE A 206 6.03 -9.91 8.41
C ILE A 206 6.70 -10.15 9.77
N GLY A 207 8.00 -9.79 9.91
CA GLY A 207 8.78 -9.97 11.12
C GLY A 207 8.96 -11.46 11.50
N GLY A 208 9.80 -11.74 12.48
CA GLY A 208 10.00 -13.11 13.01
C GLY A 208 8.81 -13.68 13.81
N ILE A 209 7.60 -13.18 13.57
CA ILE A 209 6.36 -13.64 14.24
C ILE A 209 5.83 -14.89 13.49
N SER A 210 6.68 -15.87 13.33
CA SER A 210 6.38 -17.15 12.67
C SER A 210 5.32 -18.02 13.38
N GLY A 211 4.74 -17.54 14.48
CA GLY A 211 3.80 -18.34 15.28
C GLY A 211 2.32 -18.06 15.09
N LEU A 212 1.92 -16.96 14.43
CA LEU A 212 0.53 -16.52 14.44
C LEU A 212 -0.13 -16.28 13.06
N LEU A 213 0.62 -16.48 11.99
CA LEU A 213 0.03 -16.52 10.64
C LEU A 213 -0.06 -17.99 10.18
N ALA A 214 -0.75 -18.83 10.95
CA ALA A 214 -0.93 -20.25 10.64
C ALA A 214 -1.40 -20.53 9.19
N PRO A 215 -2.20 -19.69 8.53
CA PRO A 215 -2.53 -19.87 7.11
C PRO A 215 -1.40 -19.45 6.15
N LEU A 216 -0.40 -18.69 6.63
CA LEU A 216 0.75 -18.18 5.85
C LEU A 216 2.06 -18.88 6.22
N VAL A 217 2.01 -19.89 7.08
CA VAL A 217 3.21 -20.63 7.50
C VAL A 217 3.89 -21.23 6.26
N GLY A 218 5.05 -20.68 5.93
CA GLY A 218 5.92 -21.15 4.86
C GLY A 218 5.86 -20.39 3.55
N LYS A 219 5.04 -19.34 3.38
CA LYS A 219 5.06 -18.51 2.18
C LYS A 219 5.16 -17.03 2.53
N GLN A 220 6.30 -16.43 2.21
CA GLN A 220 6.47 -14.98 2.18
C GLN A 220 5.41 -14.38 1.23
N PRO A 221 4.64 -13.36 1.64
CA PRO A 221 3.78 -12.65 0.70
C PRO A 221 4.59 -12.11 -0.48
N PRO A 222 4.07 -12.13 -1.71
CA PRO A 222 4.78 -11.61 -2.86
C PRO A 222 5.05 -10.11 -2.71
N ASP A 223 6.12 -9.65 -3.33
CA ASP A 223 6.43 -8.23 -3.43
C ASP A 223 5.36 -7.53 -4.29
N SER A 224 5.10 -6.26 -3.97
CA SER A 224 4.28 -5.39 -4.80
C SER A 224 5.18 -4.48 -5.61
N HIS A 225 4.89 -4.35 -6.89
CA HIS A 225 5.63 -3.54 -7.84
C HIS A 225 4.76 -2.37 -8.30
N VAL A 226 5.30 -1.15 -8.27
CA VAL A 226 4.56 0.07 -8.66
C VAL A 226 5.44 0.93 -9.54
N TRP A 227 4.90 1.42 -10.65
CA TRP A 227 5.58 2.31 -11.57
C TRP A 227 4.93 3.69 -11.52
N ILE A 228 5.75 4.69 -11.22
CA ILE A 228 5.36 6.10 -11.11
C ILE A 228 6.12 6.91 -12.16
N LEU A 229 5.40 7.63 -12.99
CA LEU A 229 5.96 8.66 -13.86
C LEU A 229 6.48 9.79 -12.99
N ASP A 230 7.75 10.12 -13.12
CA ASP A 230 8.39 11.21 -12.40
C ASP A 230 8.14 12.56 -13.10
N GLY A 231 8.45 13.66 -12.41
CA GLY A 231 8.42 15.01 -12.94
C GLY A 231 7.65 16.00 -12.09
N GLU A 232 7.22 17.10 -12.70
CA GLU A 232 6.44 18.16 -12.03
C GLU A 232 5.02 17.68 -11.67
N ALA A 233 4.48 16.73 -12.43
CA ALA A 233 3.17 16.11 -12.21
C ALA A 233 3.32 14.58 -12.20
N PRO A 234 3.81 14.01 -11.09
CA PRO A 234 4.00 12.56 -10.99
C PRO A 234 2.66 11.83 -11.09
N ALA A 235 2.67 10.72 -11.82
CA ALA A 235 1.45 9.97 -12.10
C ALA A 235 1.67 8.46 -11.94
N PHE A 236 0.61 7.77 -11.50
CA PHE A 236 0.56 6.32 -11.53
C PHE A 236 0.58 5.81 -12.98
N VAL A 237 1.36 4.77 -13.26
CA VAL A 237 1.42 4.11 -14.57
C VAL A 237 0.80 2.73 -14.50
N LYS A 238 1.36 1.86 -13.68
CA LYS A 238 0.85 0.52 -13.40
C LYS A 238 1.29 0.02 -12.03
N SER A 239 0.63 -1.02 -11.53
CA SER A 239 1.13 -1.82 -10.42
C SER A 239 0.89 -3.31 -10.66
N GLU A 240 1.73 -4.14 -10.04
CA GLU A 240 1.59 -5.59 -10.00
C GLU A 240 1.64 -6.00 -8.54
N GLN A 241 0.50 -6.49 -8.02
CA GLN A 241 0.35 -6.79 -6.59
C GLN A 241 -0.78 -7.76 -6.33
N SER A 242 -0.77 -8.38 -5.17
CA SER A 242 -1.92 -9.13 -4.68
C SER A 242 -2.90 -8.18 -3.99
N LEU A 243 -4.20 -8.27 -4.28
CA LEU A 243 -5.22 -7.47 -3.61
C LEU A 243 -5.67 -8.06 -2.27
N TYR A 244 -5.32 -9.31 -1.97
CA TYR A 244 -5.61 -9.94 -0.68
C TYR A 244 -4.50 -10.92 -0.31
N VAL A 245 -4.40 -11.24 0.98
CA VAL A 245 -3.35 -12.12 1.49
C VAL A 245 -3.48 -13.54 0.92
N GLY A 246 -2.41 -13.97 0.24
CA GLY A 246 -2.38 -15.28 -0.44
C GLY A 246 -3.09 -15.31 -1.80
N GLY A 247 -3.57 -14.17 -2.27
CA GLY A 247 -4.14 -14.03 -3.62
C GLY A 247 -3.09 -14.03 -4.72
N PRO A 248 -3.53 -14.14 -5.98
CA PRO A 248 -2.64 -14.03 -7.13
C PRO A 248 -2.14 -12.59 -7.30
N ILE A 249 -1.03 -12.45 -8.03
CA ILE A 249 -0.56 -11.14 -8.48
C ILE A 249 -1.42 -10.72 -9.66
N TRP A 250 -1.99 -9.53 -9.53
CA TRP A 250 -2.75 -8.88 -10.59
C TRP A 250 -2.09 -7.58 -11.00
N ARG A 251 -2.31 -7.20 -12.25
CA ARG A 251 -1.83 -5.95 -12.82
C ARG A 251 -2.96 -4.92 -12.87
N ILE A 252 -2.71 -3.74 -12.32
CA ILE A 252 -3.58 -2.58 -12.40
C ILE A 252 -2.96 -1.60 -13.38
N GLU A 253 -3.73 -1.13 -14.35
CA GLU A 253 -3.29 -0.18 -15.38
C GLU A 253 -4.32 0.91 -15.61
N LEU A 254 -3.87 2.09 -16.04
CA LEU A 254 -4.77 3.13 -16.56
C LEU A 254 -5.32 2.71 -17.91
N VAL A 255 -6.60 3.00 -18.15
CA VAL A 255 -7.27 2.74 -19.43
C VAL A 255 -7.65 4.03 -20.11
N SER A 256 -7.41 4.07 -21.42
CA SER A 256 -7.91 5.16 -22.26
C SER A 256 -9.32 4.84 -22.76
N PRO A 257 -10.27 5.79 -22.67
CA PRO A 257 -11.60 5.63 -23.26
C PRO A 257 -11.52 5.35 -24.75
N SER A 258 -12.38 4.46 -25.24
CA SER A 258 -12.56 4.21 -26.67
C SER A 258 -13.93 4.72 -27.14
N TRP A 259 -13.97 5.33 -28.31
CA TRP A 259 -15.20 5.85 -28.90
C TRP A 259 -15.73 4.87 -29.94
N PRO A 260 -17.06 4.65 -30.00
CA PRO A 260 -17.66 3.86 -31.07
C PRO A 260 -17.29 4.50 -32.43
N ARG A 261 -16.83 3.67 -33.37
CA ARG A 261 -16.62 4.15 -34.75
C ARG A 261 -17.98 4.50 -35.33
N PRO A 262 -18.12 5.65 -36.05
CA PRO A 262 -19.33 5.93 -36.81
C PRO A 262 -19.61 4.74 -37.75
N ARG A 263 -20.86 4.25 -37.76
CA ARG A 263 -21.28 3.29 -38.78
C ARG A 263 -21.18 4.00 -40.13
N THR A 264 -20.27 3.57 -40.95
CA THR A 264 -20.31 3.93 -42.38
C THR A 264 -21.57 3.28 -42.94
N THR A 265 -22.62 4.06 -43.16
CA THR A 265 -23.73 3.66 -44.02
C THR A 265 -23.10 3.44 -45.40
N GLN A 266 -22.90 2.19 -45.80
CA GLN A 266 -22.70 1.85 -47.19
C GLN A 266 -24.08 1.98 -47.86
N ASP A 267 -24.20 3.01 -48.71
CA ASP A 267 -25.29 3.12 -49.68
C ASP A 267 -25.20 2.01 -50.74
#